data_cf887d2a3b81f40e6c4e89b6051b7bde
#
_entry.id   cf887d2a3b81f40e6c4e89b6051b7bde
#
_cell.length_a   1.000
_cell.length_b   1.000
_cell.length_c   1.000
_cell.angle_alpha   90.00
_cell.angle_beta   90.00
_cell.angle_gamma   90.00
#
_symmetry.space_group_name_H-M   'P 1'
#
loop_
_entity.id
_entity.type
_entity.pdbx_description
1 polymer ?
#
loop_
_entity_poly.entity_id
_entity_poly.type
_entity_poly.pdbx_seq_one_letter_code
_entity_poly.pdbx_strand_id
1 'polypeptide(L)'
;MKAQNAAAASLVTISAPTVQKVLWSAIAFTLLLVATFTAASGWSSLTRYEIMGTGYLPRSVVPLFLLIVLINAGIRVFSPSFALSRSELLFIFEILSSIAAVSGQEFANHFYLNLLGLVYYSSPQSQWFNAFTPHLPPYLVPSLNFRDPAILWAYEVMPEGARLPLSEWLVPLFVWTPYLLGIYALSLFICLIFSRQWEEHERLLYPLTQVPMELSGSDERPCPTFLFRSLLFWLGFIAAALPYALRALHLYFPSIPDPQPQRNSGVLFPSGPLTAFNNLELHYYPEMVGIAYLLSSEVGLSLWLFPFIRRGEVAARMAMGMDMYHAEFLTFQSVAAYLVMAASLLWVARGYLKEILAATLRLLAKVVTFFAKRTENSVPLPAPTEAKALLGTIAVFAALLAWAKWVANVDLSWTIMLLLGLLITGLVVARVVAEAGVYIYSPPFRVYQVMFDVFGKNRIGARNIVLLTAMSWAQLRSTATMATGYFVNSLKLGSLCGLGRLTTATWILVAVLVAMIVCHVTFPTVIYSYSVPKLSWWAQTSSLNTANLIGQYLTTSRPLTPHHWWGFIIGAATCWLLIKLRLSFVGFPLHPIGFITWFG
;
A
#
# COMPACT_ATOMS: atom_id res chain seq x y z
N MET A 1 -38.75 28.18 -4.59
CA MET A 1 -37.71 28.91 -3.84
C MET A 1 -37.80 28.79 -2.33
N LYS A 2 -38.97 28.78 -1.66
CA LYS A 2 -39.07 28.57 -0.20
C LYS A 2 -38.89 27.10 0.26
N ALA A 3 -39.20 26.13 -0.58
CA ALA A 3 -39.00 24.70 -0.28
C ALA A 3 -37.54 24.21 -0.44
N GLN A 4 -36.75 24.84 -1.31
CA GLN A 4 -35.34 24.55 -1.47
C GLN A 4 -34.47 25.12 -0.35
N ASN A 5 -34.90 26.23 0.28
CA ASN A 5 -34.21 26.80 1.43
C ASN A 5 -34.49 26.04 2.74
N ALA A 6 -35.59 25.29 2.85
CA ALA A 6 -35.88 24.45 4.00
C ALA A 6 -35.08 23.14 3.98
N ALA A 7 -34.77 22.61 2.80
CA ALA A 7 -33.88 21.43 2.65
C ALA A 7 -32.39 21.74 2.86
N ALA A 8 -31.98 22.99 2.65
CA ALA A 8 -30.61 23.44 2.93
C ALA A 8 -30.35 23.79 4.39
N ALA A 9 -31.41 24.02 5.19
CA ALA A 9 -31.28 24.31 6.62
C ALA A 9 -31.26 23.07 7.53
N SER A 10 -31.49 21.88 6.97
CA SER A 10 -31.30 20.58 7.64
C SER A 10 -29.90 19.98 7.45
N LEU A 11 -28.94 20.77 6.95
CA LEU A 11 -27.53 20.46 7.07
C LEU A 11 -27.23 20.42 8.58
N VAL A 12 -27.26 19.18 9.09
CA VAL A 12 -26.82 18.74 10.40
C VAL A 12 -25.71 19.67 10.87
N THR A 13 -26.00 20.49 11.86
CA THR A 13 -24.98 21.03 12.76
C THR A 13 -24.27 19.81 13.32
N ILE A 14 -23.16 19.44 12.71
CA ILE A 14 -22.22 18.48 13.29
C ILE A 14 -21.71 19.21 14.54
N SER A 15 -22.37 18.96 15.66
CA SER A 15 -21.83 19.28 16.98
C SER A 15 -20.42 18.71 17.00
N ALA A 16 -19.44 19.56 17.36
CA ALA A 16 -18.06 19.10 17.50
C ALA A 16 -18.08 17.77 18.29
N PRO A 17 -17.50 16.69 17.76
CA PRO A 17 -17.60 15.38 18.41
C PRO A 17 -17.03 15.54 19.82
N THR A 18 -17.84 15.29 20.81
CA THR A 18 -17.37 15.11 22.20
C THR A 18 -16.32 14.01 22.12
N VAL A 19 -15.06 14.34 22.39
CA VAL A 19 -13.92 13.42 22.34
C VAL A 19 -14.23 12.25 23.28
N GLN A 20 -14.88 11.22 22.77
CA GLN A 20 -15.10 9.98 23.50
C GLN A 20 -13.72 9.29 23.58
N LYS A 21 -13.20 9.17 24.79
CA LYS A 21 -11.93 8.44 25.01
C LYS A 21 -12.19 6.97 24.67
N VAL A 22 -11.45 6.44 23.70
CA VAL A 22 -11.42 5.00 23.43
C VAL A 22 -10.92 4.29 24.71
N LEU A 23 -11.70 3.33 25.20
CA LEU A 23 -11.37 2.61 26.43
C LEU A 23 -10.14 1.70 26.22
N TRP A 24 -9.34 1.53 27.25
CA TRP A 24 -8.17 0.64 27.22
C TRP A 24 -8.54 -0.81 26.88
N SER A 25 -9.73 -1.27 27.27
CA SER A 25 -10.26 -2.58 26.90
C SER A 25 -10.46 -2.73 25.38
N ALA A 26 -10.98 -1.70 24.71
CA ALA A 26 -11.14 -1.70 23.26
C ALA A 26 -9.78 -1.69 22.55
N ILE A 27 -8.79 -0.98 23.08
CA ILE A 27 -7.42 -0.98 22.56
C ILE A 27 -6.79 -2.38 22.70
N ALA A 28 -6.88 -3.01 23.88
CA ALA A 28 -6.34 -4.35 24.11
C ALA A 28 -7.02 -5.38 23.20
N PHE A 29 -8.34 -5.32 23.05
CA PHE A 29 -9.09 -6.15 22.13
C PHE A 29 -8.64 -5.94 20.67
N THR A 30 -8.43 -4.69 20.26
CA THR A 30 -7.95 -4.36 18.90
C THR A 30 -6.56 -4.94 18.66
N LEU A 31 -5.64 -4.85 19.61
CA LEU A 31 -4.29 -5.43 19.47
C LEU A 31 -4.32 -6.97 19.42
N LEU A 32 -5.24 -7.61 20.13
CA LEU A 32 -5.47 -9.06 20.01
C LEU A 32 -6.00 -9.42 18.61
N LEU A 33 -6.94 -8.63 18.08
CA LEU A 33 -7.42 -8.81 16.70
C LEU A 33 -6.31 -8.58 15.68
N VAL A 34 -5.45 -7.60 15.88
CA VAL A 34 -4.26 -7.37 15.04
C VAL A 34 -3.39 -8.61 14.99
N ALA A 35 -3.08 -9.21 16.13
CA ALA A 35 -2.23 -10.40 16.21
C ALA A 35 -2.87 -11.61 15.50
N THR A 36 -4.13 -11.89 15.79
CA THR A 36 -4.86 -13.04 15.20
C THR A 36 -5.09 -12.86 13.70
N PHE A 37 -5.50 -11.67 13.27
CA PHE A 37 -5.69 -11.35 11.85
C PHE A 37 -4.37 -11.46 11.07
N THR A 38 -3.27 -10.93 11.61
CA THR A 38 -1.95 -10.99 10.98
C THR A 38 -1.47 -12.44 10.81
N ALA A 39 -1.63 -13.27 11.84
CA ALA A 39 -1.26 -14.68 11.76
C ALA A 39 -2.08 -15.43 10.71
N ALA A 40 -3.40 -15.24 10.70
CA ALA A 40 -4.31 -15.86 9.73
C ALA A 40 -4.01 -15.39 8.30
N SER A 41 -3.83 -14.08 8.08
CA SER A 41 -3.51 -13.50 6.78
C SER A 41 -2.15 -13.99 6.26
N GLY A 42 -1.14 -14.06 7.12
CA GLY A 42 0.19 -14.57 6.78
C GLY A 42 0.16 -16.03 6.34
N TRP A 43 -0.53 -16.88 7.09
CA TRP A 43 -0.70 -18.29 6.75
C TRP A 43 -1.45 -18.46 5.41
N SER A 44 -2.58 -17.78 5.25
CA SER A 44 -3.44 -17.85 4.08
C SER A 44 -2.72 -17.36 2.81
N SER A 45 -2.00 -16.26 2.89
CA SER A 45 -1.30 -15.68 1.74
C SER A 45 -0.17 -16.57 1.21
N LEU A 46 0.57 -17.25 2.10
CA LEU A 46 1.64 -18.16 1.70
C LEU A 46 1.10 -19.48 1.16
N THR A 47 0.07 -20.07 1.80
CA THR A 47 -0.38 -21.43 1.47
C THR A 47 -1.40 -21.47 0.34
N ARG A 48 -2.33 -20.50 0.27
CA ARG A 48 -3.50 -20.56 -0.63
C ARG A 48 -3.59 -19.43 -1.64
N TYR A 49 -2.67 -18.46 -1.60
CA TYR A 49 -2.76 -17.24 -2.40
C TYR A 49 -4.04 -16.43 -2.11
N GLU A 50 -4.56 -16.52 -0.91
CA GLU A 50 -5.72 -15.74 -0.51
C GLU A 50 -5.30 -14.33 -0.11
N ILE A 51 -5.87 -13.34 -0.78
CA ILE A 51 -5.51 -11.94 -0.67
C ILE A 51 -6.29 -11.27 0.48
N MET A 52 -6.13 -11.78 1.71
CA MET A 52 -6.90 -11.31 2.87
C MET A 52 -6.66 -9.82 3.19
N GLY A 53 -5.40 -9.37 3.13
CA GLY A 53 -4.99 -8.00 3.43
C GLY A 53 -4.91 -7.09 2.21
N THR A 54 -5.33 -7.52 1.01
CA THR A 54 -5.16 -6.72 -0.20
C THR A 54 -6.34 -5.78 -0.44
N GLY A 55 -6.02 -4.60 -1.00
CA GLY A 55 -6.96 -3.52 -1.26
C GLY A 55 -7.00 -2.50 -0.14
N TYR A 56 -7.15 -1.24 -0.49
CA TYR A 56 -7.21 -0.12 0.48
C TYR A 56 -8.50 -0.12 1.33
N LEU A 57 -9.41 -1.02 1.03
CA LEU A 57 -10.50 -1.49 1.86
C LEU A 57 -10.34 -3.01 1.99
N PRO A 58 -9.52 -3.53 2.94
CA PRO A 58 -9.06 -4.91 2.90
C PRO A 58 -10.20 -5.91 2.90
N ARG A 59 -10.18 -6.87 1.96
CA ARG A 59 -11.28 -7.81 1.72
C ARG A 59 -11.74 -8.57 2.95
N SER A 60 -10.82 -8.95 3.81
CA SER A 60 -11.15 -9.71 5.02
C SER A 60 -11.46 -8.82 6.22
N VAL A 61 -11.00 -7.57 6.23
CA VAL A 61 -11.29 -6.63 7.32
C VAL A 61 -12.77 -6.21 7.29
N VAL A 62 -13.35 -6.01 6.10
CA VAL A 62 -14.76 -5.59 5.99
C VAL A 62 -15.74 -6.63 6.56
N PRO A 63 -15.70 -7.92 6.16
CA PRO A 63 -16.59 -8.93 6.74
C PRO A 63 -16.29 -9.21 8.21
N LEU A 64 -15.01 -9.17 8.63
CA LEU A 64 -14.64 -9.27 10.04
C LEU A 64 -15.23 -8.12 10.85
N PHE A 65 -15.15 -6.91 10.33
CA PHE A 65 -15.73 -5.73 10.96
C PHE A 65 -17.27 -5.83 11.05
N LEU A 66 -17.93 -6.26 9.98
CA LEU A 66 -19.38 -6.50 10.00
C LEU A 66 -19.77 -7.53 11.07
N LEU A 67 -19.00 -8.63 11.19
CA LEU A 67 -19.21 -9.63 12.23
C LEU A 67 -19.07 -9.02 13.63
N ILE A 68 -18.03 -8.20 13.86
CA ILE A 68 -17.82 -7.50 15.13
C ILE A 68 -19.00 -6.57 15.44
N VAL A 69 -19.49 -5.82 14.46
CA VAL A 69 -20.65 -4.92 14.61
C VAL A 69 -21.91 -5.71 14.96
N LEU A 70 -22.16 -6.85 14.32
CA LEU A 70 -23.31 -7.71 14.62
C LEU A 70 -23.23 -8.34 16.01
N ILE A 71 -22.06 -8.83 16.42
CA ILE A 71 -21.82 -9.34 17.78
C ILE A 71 -22.04 -8.22 18.80
N ASN A 72 -21.48 -7.03 18.53
CA ASN A 72 -21.66 -5.86 19.39
C ASN A 72 -23.12 -5.46 19.55
N ALA A 73 -23.91 -5.53 18.47
CA ALA A 73 -25.35 -5.29 18.53
C ALA A 73 -26.06 -6.31 19.42
N GLY A 74 -25.68 -7.59 19.36
CA GLY A 74 -26.17 -8.64 20.26
C GLY A 74 -25.79 -8.37 21.72
N ILE A 75 -24.52 -8.06 21.98
CA ILE A 75 -24.03 -7.69 23.34
C ILE A 75 -24.83 -6.52 23.90
N ARG A 76 -25.12 -5.52 23.07
CA ARG A 76 -25.86 -4.32 23.50
C ARG A 76 -27.27 -4.63 23.98
N VAL A 77 -27.91 -5.67 23.42
CA VAL A 77 -29.24 -6.11 23.86
C VAL A 77 -29.18 -6.73 25.26
N PHE A 78 -28.16 -7.54 25.56
CA PHE A 78 -28.05 -8.28 26.80
C PHE A 78 -27.27 -7.51 27.89
N SER A 79 -26.27 -6.73 27.50
CA SER A 79 -25.40 -6.02 28.45
C SER A 79 -24.85 -4.71 27.83
N PRO A 80 -25.61 -3.62 27.84
CA PRO A 80 -25.24 -2.36 27.18
C PRO A 80 -23.92 -1.77 27.68
N SER A 81 -23.52 -2.06 28.93
CA SER A 81 -22.27 -1.56 29.52
C SER A 81 -21.00 -2.17 28.93
N PHE A 82 -21.08 -3.34 28.31
CA PHE A 82 -19.97 -4.00 27.65
C PHE A 82 -19.95 -3.77 26.13
N ALA A 83 -20.98 -3.12 25.59
CA ALA A 83 -21.08 -2.85 24.17
C ALA A 83 -20.11 -1.73 23.77
N LEU A 84 -19.39 -1.95 22.66
CA LEU A 84 -18.51 -0.96 22.06
C LEU A 84 -19.31 0.24 21.52
N SER A 85 -18.77 1.42 21.70
CA SER A 85 -19.25 2.65 21.07
C SER A 85 -18.91 2.68 19.56
N ARG A 86 -19.55 3.59 18.81
CA ARG A 86 -19.24 3.77 17.40
C ARG A 86 -17.78 4.17 17.16
N SER A 87 -17.24 5.06 17.99
CA SER A 87 -15.84 5.49 17.91
C SER A 87 -14.87 4.32 18.13
N GLU A 88 -15.18 3.40 19.04
CA GLU A 88 -14.37 2.20 19.29
C GLU A 88 -14.47 1.20 18.12
N LEU A 89 -15.65 1.01 17.54
CA LEU A 89 -15.82 0.20 16.34
C LEU A 89 -15.00 0.75 15.17
N LEU A 90 -15.09 2.06 14.91
CA LEU A 90 -14.31 2.70 13.83
C LEU A 90 -12.80 2.64 14.10
N PHE A 91 -12.38 2.75 15.38
CA PHE A 91 -10.99 2.55 15.78
C PHE A 91 -10.49 1.14 15.47
N ILE A 92 -11.29 0.11 15.76
CA ILE A 92 -10.95 -1.28 15.40
C ILE A 92 -10.75 -1.42 13.87
N PHE A 93 -11.69 -0.88 13.09
CA PHE A 93 -11.59 -0.93 11.63
C PHE A 93 -10.36 -0.19 11.09
N GLU A 94 -10.11 1.02 11.59
CA GLU A 94 -8.96 1.86 11.23
C GLU A 94 -7.64 1.12 11.45
N ILE A 95 -7.46 0.55 12.63
CA ILE A 95 -6.25 -0.16 13.00
C ILE A 95 -6.07 -1.45 12.18
N LEU A 96 -7.13 -2.27 12.03
CA LEU A 96 -7.08 -3.48 11.22
C LEU A 96 -6.79 -3.17 9.74
N SER A 97 -7.34 -2.07 9.22
CA SER A 97 -7.05 -1.65 7.84
C SER A 97 -5.60 -1.18 7.68
N SER A 98 -5.05 -0.47 8.67
CA SER A 98 -3.68 0.04 8.61
C SER A 98 -2.63 -1.07 8.58
N ILE A 99 -2.85 -2.18 9.32
CA ILE A 99 -1.91 -3.29 9.37
C ILE A 99 -1.95 -4.18 8.13
N ALA A 100 -2.96 -4.05 7.27
CA ALA A 100 -3.04 -4.80 6.03
C ALA A 100 -1.82 -4.57 5.12
N ALA A 101 -1.15 -3.42 5.25
CA ALA A 101 0.12 -3.13 4.59
C ALA A 101 1.26 -4.08 5.02
N VAL A 102 1.21 -4.62 6.24
CA VAL A 102 2.23 -5.53 6.80
C VAL A 102 1.79 -6.97 6.71
N SER A 103 0.54 -7.27 7.05
CA SER A 103 0.00 -8.63 7.07
C SER A 103 -0.33 -9.17 5.67
N GLY A 104 -0.24 -8.32 4.65
CA GLY A 104 -0.58 -8.67 3.28
C GLY A 104 0.45 -9.58 2.60
N GLN A 105 -0.01 -10.21 1.53
CA GLN A 105 0.76 -11.14 0.71
C GLN A 105 2.08 -10.56 0.18
N GLU A 106 2.09 -9.29 -0.18
CA GLU A 106 3.25 -8.63 -0.78
C GLU A 106 4.46 -8.60 0.16
N PHE A 107 4.25 -8.29 1.44
CA PHE A 107 5.32 -8.30 2.43
C PHE A 107 5.85 -9.72 2.66
N ALA A 108 4.94 -10.68 2.87
CA ALA A 108 5.29 -12.08 3.10
C ALA A 108 6.15 -12.67 1.97
N ASN A 109 5.68 -12.55 0.74
CA ASN A 109 6.31 -13.17 -0.42
C ASN A 109 7.59 -12.46 -0.86
N HIS A 110 7.70 -11.16 -0.62
CA HIS A 110 8.88 -10.43 -1.07
C HIS A 110 9.97 -10.31 -0.01
N PHE A 111 9.62 -10.16 1.26
CA PHE A 111 10.64 -9.99 2.29
C PHE A 111 11.26 -11.33 2.70
N TYR A 112 10.48 -12.24 3.30
CA TYR A 112 11.03 -13.48 3.88
C TYR A 112 11.58 -14.43 2.82
N LEU A 113 10.84 -14.66 1.74
CA LEU A 113 11.26 -15.59 0.70
C LEU A 113 12.46 -15.08 -0.09
N ASN A 114 12.59 -13.76 -0.26
CA ASN A 114 13.75 -13.22 -0.96
C ASN A 114 15.02 -13.22 -0.10
N LEU A 115 14.92 -13.08 1.22
CA LEU A 115 16.07 -13.26 2.11
C LEU A 115 16.68 -14.67 1.98
N LEU A 116 15.83 -15.70 1.89
CA LEU A 116 16.27 -17.08 1.64
C LEU A 116 16.73 -17.27 0.20
N GLY A 117 15.98 -16.75 -0.76
CA GLY A 117 16.19 -16.96 -2.19
C GLY A 117 17.50 -16.39 -2.71
N LEU A 118 17.97 -15.26 -2.19
CA LEU A 118 19.27 -14.71 -2.57
C LEU A 118 20.42 -15.65 -2.26
N VAL A 119 20.34 -16.42 -1.17
CA VAL A 119 21.35 -17.39 -0.82
C VAL A 119 21.14 -18.71 -1.57
N TYR A 120 19.90 -19.20 -1.63
CA TYR A 120 19.58 -20.46 -2.33
C TYR A 120 19.96 -20.40 -3.81
N TYR A 121 19.61 -19.31 -4.51
CA TYR A 121 19.96 -19.13 -5.92
C TYR A 121 21.39 -18.66 -6.16
N SER A 122 22.22 -18.49 -5.14
CA SER A 122 23.67 -18.37 -5.24
C SER A 122 24.39 -19.73 -5.16
N SER A 123 23.66 -20.85 -5.17
CA SER A 123 24.22 -22.20 -5.15
C SER A 123 24.87 -22.59 -6.49
N PRO A 124 25.78 -23.59 -6.50
CA PRO A 124 26.42 -24.06 -7.72
C PRO A 124 25.48 -24.61 -8.79
N GLN A 125 24.26 -25.01 -8.39
CA GLN A 125 23.23 -25.54 -9.29
C GLN A 125 22.46 -24.43 -10.03
N SER A 126 22.64 -23.19 -9.63
CA SER A 126 21.92 -22.06 -10.22
C SER A 126 22.78 -21.31 -11.23
N GLN A 127 22.14 -20.67 -12.21
CA GLN A 127 22.82 -19.78 -13.16
C GLN A 127 23.44 -18.54 -12.49
N TRP A 128 23.11 -18.28 -11.22
CA TRP A 128 23.57 -17.12 -10.45
C TRP A 128 24.58 -17.49 -9.37
N PHE A 129 25.37 -18.56 -9.62
CA PHE A 129 26.37 -19.02 -8.67
C PHE A 129 27.28 -17.86 -8.21
N ASN A 130 27.41 -17.71 -6.90
CA ASN A 130 28.17 -16.64 -6.24
C ASN A 130 27.80 -15.19 -6.68
N ALA A 131 26.63 -14.99 -7.29
CA ALA A 131 26.26 -13.64 -7.75
C ALA A 131 25.79 -12.72 -6.62
N PHE A 132 25.19 -13.27 -5.54
CA PHE A 132 24.55 -12.46 -4.50
C PHE A 132 25.25 -12.53 -3.16
N THR A 133 25.63 -13.72 -2.70
CA THR A 133 26.21 -13.95 -1.37
C THR A 133 27.45 -13.12 -1.06
N PRO A 134 28.40 -12.85 -2.01
CA PRO A 134 29.55 -12.00 -1.71
C PRO A 134 29.21 -10.55 -1.35
N HIS A 135 27.99 -10.14 -1.66
CA HIS A 135 27.52 -8.77 -1.45
C HIS A 135 26.60 -8.61 -0.23
N LEU A 136 26.24 -9.73 0.42
CA LEU A 136 25.32 -9.74 1.55
C LEU A 136 26.08 -9.76 2.89
N PRO A 137 25.84 -8.79 3.79
CA PRO A 137 26.28 -8.90 5.18
C PRO A 137 25.63 -10.11 5.87
N PRO A 138 26.43 -10.91 6.65
CA PRO A 138 25.92 -12.16 7.24
C PRO A 138 24.72 -11.99 8.19
N TYR A 139 24.61 -10.85 8.84
CA TYR A 139 23.54 -10.54 9.79
C TYR A 139 22.24 -10.05 9.11
N LEU A 140 22.22 -9.92 7.79
CA LEU A 140 21.01 -9.54 7.04
C LEU A 140 20.24 -10.74 6.50
N VAL A 141 20.81 -11.95 6.54
CA VAL A 141 20.19 -13.18 6.05
C VAL A 141 20.35 -14.28 7.10
N PRO A 142 19.48 -15.29 7.14
CA PRO A 142 19.57 -16.38 8.13
C PRO A 142 20.89 -17.16 8.06
N SER A 143 21.44 -17.37 6.86
CA SER A 143 22.75 -17.97 6.63
C SER A 143 23.28 -17.52 5.26
N LEU A 144 24.61 -17.48 5.10
CA LEU A 144 25.26 -17.28 3.78
C LEU A 144 25.57 -18.62 3.08
N ASN A 145 25.42 -19.74 3.79
CA ASN A 145 25.67 -21.06 3.23
C ASN A 145 24.36 -21.67 2.73
N PHE A 146 24.27 -21.91 1.41
CA PHE A 146 23.09 -22.53 0.79
C PHE A 146 22.78 -23.94 1.31
N ARG A 147 23.77 -24.67 1.87
CA ARG A 147 23.60 -26.00 2.48
C ARG A 147 23.13 -25.96 3.94
N ASP A 148 23.07 -24.78 4.52
CA ASP A 148 22.58 -24.61 5.88
C ASP A 148 21.09 -25.02 5.98
N PRO A 149 20.69 -25.74 7.03
CA PRO A 149 19.28 -26.07 7.27
C PRO A 149 18.33 -24.89 7.16
N ALA A 150 18.74 -23.71 7.61
CA ALA A 150 17.93 -22.50 7.53
C ALA A 150 17.60 -22.08 6.08
N ILE A 151 18.43 -22.42 5.11
CA ILE A 151 18.20 -22.15 3.69
C ILE A 151 17.59 -23.36 2.99
N LEU A 152 18.24 -24.52 3.15
CA LEU A 152 17.92 -25.73 2.39
C LEU A 152 16.50 -26.25 2.71
N TRP A 153 16.13 -26.33 4.00
CA TRP A 153 14.82 -26.86 4.41
C TRP A 153 13.64 -25.96 4.01
N ALA A 154 13.89 -24.70 3.70
CA ALA A 154 12.83 -23.84 3.15
C ALA A 154 12.45 -24.24 1.72
N TYR A 155 13.41 -24.69 0.90
CA TYR A 155 13.19 -25.10 -0.49
C TYR A 155 13.08 -26.61 -0.68
N GLU A 156 13.71 -27.37 0.21
CA GLU A 156 13.62 -28.83 0.27
C GLU A 156 12.74 -29.23 1.45
N VAL A 157 12.35 -30.50 1.51
CA VAL A 157 11.51 -30.98 2.61
C VAL A 157 12.34 -31.09 3.87
N MET A 158 11.88 -30.46 4.95
CA MET A 158 12.48 -30.59 6.27
C MET A 158 12.37 -32.04 6.75
N PRO A 159 13.47 -32.66 7.32
CA PRO A 159 13.42 -34.00 7.87
C PRO A 159 12.38 -34.14 8.99
N GLU A 160 11.72 -35.31 9.06
CA GLU A 160 10.75 -35.59 10.12
C GLU A 160 11.43 -35.53 11.49
N GLY A 161 10.79 -34.87 12.46
CA GLY A 161 11.30 -34.68 13.81
C GLY A 161 12.37 -33.61 13.98
N ALA A 162 12.81 -32.96 12.90
CA ALA A 162 13.73 -31.82 12.99
C ALA A 162 13.04 -30.60 13.62
N ARG A 163 13.82 -29.79 14.32
CA ARG A 163 13.32 -28.51 14.88
C ARG A 163 13.37 -27.41 13.83
N LEU A 164 12.34 -26.55 13.83
CA LEU A 164 12.31 -25.36 12.96
C LEU A 164 13.53 -24.47 13.25
N PRO A 165 14.29 -24.04 12.23
CA PRO A 165 15.50 -23.22 12.41
C PRO A 165 15.14 -21.75 12.66
N LEU A 166 14.28 -21.49 13.64
CA LEU A 166 13.82 -20.12 13.96
C LEU A 166 14.91 -19.27 14.63
N SER A 167 15.89 -19.91 15.29
CA SER A 167 17.04 -19.24 15.91
C SER A 167 17.84 -18.41 14.90
N GLU A 168 18.02 -18.96 13.69
CA GLU A 168 18.80 -18.33 12.61
C GLU A 168 18.14 -17.04 12.07
N TRP A 169 16.84 -16.87 12.31
CA TRP A 169 16.10 -15.69 11.94
C TRP A 169 16.18 -14.55 12.94
N LEU A 170 16.56 -14.82 14.20
CA LEU A 170 16.52 -13.80 15.27
C LEU A 170 17.38 -12.58 14.95
N VAL A 171 18.61 -12.81 14.52
CA VAL A 171 19.55 -11.72 14.19
C VAL A 171 19.09 -10.93 12.95
N PRO A 172 18.83 -11.57 11.80
CA PRO A 172 18.32 -10.85 10.63
C PRO A 172 17.06 -10.03 10.91
N LEU A 173 16.07 -10.63 11.56
CA LEU A 173 14.81 -9.95 11.83
C LEU A 173 14.99 -8.78 12.81
N PHE A 174 15.82 -8.94 13.84
CA PHE A 174 16.15 -7.85 14.76
C PHE A 174 16.84 -6.68 14.03
N VAL A 175 17.73 -6.98 13.10
CA VAL A 175 18.46 -5.96 12.32
C VAL A 175 17.56 -5.27 11.30
N TRP A 176 16.63 -5.99 10.65
CA TRP A 176 15.71 -5.44 9.67
C TRP A 176 14.55 -4.66 10.29
N THR A 177 14.07 -5.01 11.49
CA THR A 177 12.90 -4.39 12.13
C THR A 177 12.97 -2.87 12.22
N PRO A 178 14.08 -2.23 12.65
CA PRO A 178 14.18 -0.76 12.68
C PRO A 178 14.05 -0.13 11.29
N TYR A 179 14.62 -0.75 10.26
CA TYR A 179 14.50 -0.28 8.89
C TYR A 179 13.05 -0.38 8.38
N LEU A 180 12.43 -1.54 8.56
CA LEU A 180 11.05 -1.79 8.15
C LEU A 180 10.09 -0.81 8.85
N LEU A 181 10.20 -0.69 10.17
CA LEU A 181 9.39 0.24 10.95
C LEU A 181 9.63 1.69 10.53
N GLY A 182 10.88 2.06 10.24
CA GLY A 182 11.23 3.38 9.71
C GLY A 182 10.55 3.69 8.37
N ILE A 183 10.49 2.73 7.45
CA ILE A 183 9.80 2.89 6.17
C ILE A 183 8.28 3.09 6.37
N TYR A 184 7.65 2.33 7.28
CA TYR A 184 6.23 2.52 7.60
C TYR A 184 5.98 3.86 8.30
N ALA A 185 6.86 4.27 9.23
CA ALA A 185 6.77 5.57 9.87
C ALA A 185 6.92 6.72 8.87
N LEU A 186 7.87 6.62 7.93
CA LEU A 186 8.08 7.61 6.88
C LEU A 186 6.82 7.75 5.99
N SER A 187 6.21 6.61 5.64
CA SER A 187 4.95 6.56 4.88
C SER A 187 3.77 7.18 5.64
N LEU A 188 3.69 6.95 6.95
CA LEU A 188 2.66 7.53 7.79
C LEU A 188 2.84 9.04 7.98
N PHE A 189 4.08 9.50 8.20
CA PHE A 189 4.34 10.91 8.41
C PHE A 189 4.06 11.75 7.16
N ILE A 190 4.34 11.26 5.94
CA ILE A 190 3.95 11.98 4.74
C ILE A 190 2.42 12.13 4.65
N CYS A 191 1.66 11.08 4.99
CA CYS A 191 0.19 11.16 5.06
C CYS A 191 -0.27 12.16 6.14
N LEU A 192 0.39 12.16 7.30
CA LEU A 192 0.05 13.05 8.42
C LEU A 192 0.32 14.52 8.09
N ILE A 193 1.41 14.82 7.35
CA ILE A 193 1.72 16.17 6.88
C ILE A 193 0.62 16.71 5.97
N PHE A 194 0.11 15.89 5.05
CA PHE A 194 -0.90 16.31 4.08
C PHE A 194 -2.34 16.13 4.54
N SER A 195 -2.61 15.40 5.65
CA SER A 195 -3.97 15.08 6.11
C SER A 195 -4.84 16.32 6.29
N ARG A 196 -4.33 17.36 6.96
CA ARG A 196 -5.06 18.59 7.20
C ARG A 196 -5.33 19.36 5.90
N GLN A 197 -4.34 19.45 5.01
CA GLN A 197 -4.49 20.10 3.71
C GLN A 197 -5.62 19.44 2.91
N TRP A 198 -5.67 18.12 2.87
CA TRP A 198 -6.65 17.38 2.09
C TRP A 198 -8.04 17.32 2.73
N GLU A 199 -8.13 17.26 4.05
CA GLU A 199 -9.40 17.20 4.77
C GLU A 199 -10.09 18.55 4.91
N GLU A 200 -9.35 19.60 5.28
CA GLU A 200 -9.91 20.90 5.65
C GLU A 200 -9.90 21.91 4.49
N HIS A 201 -8.81 21.96 3.70
CA HIS A 201 -8.65 22.93 2.63
C HIS A 201 -9.18 22.41 1.28
N GLU A 202 -8.75 21.23 0.87
CA GLU A 202 -9.15 20.65 -0.41
C GLU A 202 -10.44 19.82 -0.32
N ARG A 203 -10.84 19.39 0.87
CA ARG A 203 -12.09 18.66 1.16
C ARG A 203 -12.27 17.44 0.29
N LEU A 204 -11.25 16.57 0.24
CA LEU A 204 -11.32 15.34 -0.54
C LEU A 204 -12.42 14.41 -0.03
N LEU A 205 -12.97 13.60 -0.94
CA LEU A 205 -14.15 12.77 -0.67
C LEU A 205 -13.89 11.57 0.24
N TYR A 206 -12.68 10.98 0.20
CA TYR A 206 -12.32 9.74 0.91
C TYR A 206 -13.37 8.61 0.75
N PRO A 207 -13.67 8.17 -0.48
CA PRO A 207 -14.82 7.29 -0.72
C PRO A 207 -14.78 6.00 0.09
N LEU A 208 -13.60 5.41 0.30
CA LEU A 208 -13.46 4.14 1.01
C LEU A 208 -13.80 4.23 2.50
N THR A 209 -13.72 5.42 3.11
CA THR A 209 -14.07 5.61 4.52
C THR A 209 -15.58 5.61 4.77
N GLN A 210 -16.38 5.78 3.73
CA GLN A 210 -17.85 5.77 3.85
C GLN A 210 -18.35 4.38 4.23
N VAL A 211 -17.71 3.31 3.75
CA VAL A 211 -18.13 1.93 4.03
C VAL A 211 -18.12 1.61 5.54
N PRO A 212 -17.02 1.77 6.29
CA PRO A 212 -17.03 1.53 7.73
C PRO A 212 -17.91 2.52 8.50
N MET A 213 -18.06 3.75 8.02
CA MET A 213 -18.97 4.73 8.64
C MET A 213 -20.42 4.27 8.58
N GLU A 214 -20.89 3.80 7.43
CA GLU A 214 -22.24 3.29 7.24
C GLU A 214 -22.44 1.97 8.01
N LEU A 215 -21.48 1.06 7.98
CA LEU A 215 -21.55 -0.19 8.70
C LEU A 215 -21.55 -0.01 10.24
N SER A 216 -20.89 1.01 10.76
CA SER A 216 -20.88 1.30 12.21
C SER A 216 -22.18 1.92 12.73
N GLY A 217 -23.09 2.33 11.88
CA GLY A 217 -24.35 2.95 12.25
C GLY A 217 -24.20 4.38 12.82
N SER A 218 -25.09 4.78 13.74
CA SER A 218 -25.05 6.08 14.43
C SER A 218 -24.49 5.95 15.85
N ASP A 219 -24.15 7.08 16.48
CA ASP A 219 -23.66 7.10 17.88
C ASP A 219 -24.71 6.56 18.86
N GLU A 220 -25.99 6.79 18.60
CA GLU A 220 -27.09 6.26 19.40
C GLU A 220 -27.32 4.76 19.16
N ARG A 221 -27.11 4.30 17.92
CA ARG A 221 -27.32 2.93 17.49
C ARG A 221 -26.14 2.46 16.63
N PRO A 222 -25.05 1.99 17.24
CA PRO A 222 -23.88 1.50 16.51
C PRO A 222 -24.16 0.11 15.87
N CYS A 223 -25.15 0.07 14.98
CA CYS A 223 -25.52 -1.07 14.17
C CYS A 223 -26.23 -0.57 12.91
N PRO A 224 -25.95 -1.08 11.72
CA PRO A 224 -26.56 -0.66 10.47
C PRO A 224 -27.98 -1.24 10.28
N THR A 225 -28.85 -1.11 11.29
CA THR A 225 -30.20 -1.70 11.24
C THR A 225 -31.03 -1.22 10.06
N PHE A 226 -30.81 0.02 9.59
CA PHE A 226 -31.49 0.58 8.42
C PHE A 226 -31.09 -0.14 7.12
N LEU A 227 -29.86 -0.60 6.98
CA LEU A 227 -29.39 -1.36 5.82
C LEU A 227 -30.12 -2.71 5.72
N PHE A 228 -30.21 -3.44 6.83
CA PHE A 228 -30.88 -4.75 6.87
C PHE A 228 -32.39 -4.69 6.65
N ARG A 229 -33.02 -3.52 6.83
CA ARG A 229 -34.46 -3.30 6.55
C ARG A 229 -34.70 -2.90 5.09
N SER A 230 -33.67 -2.55 4.33
CA SER A 230 -33.78 -2.13 2.94
C SER A 230 -33.83 -3.33 2.00
N LEU A 231 -34.90 -3.42 1.18
CA LEU A 231 -34.98 -4.41 0.11
C LEU A 231 -33.82 -4.26 -0.89
N LEU A 232 -33.43 -3.01 -1.20
CA LEU A 232 -32.34 -2.72 -2.12
C LEU A 232 -30.99 -3.26 -1.60
N PHE A 233 -30.77 -3.21 -0.29
CA PHE A 233 -29.59 -3.81 0.31
C PHE A 233 -29.54 -5.33 0.06
N TRP A 234 -30.64 -6.03 0.29
CA TRP A 234 -30.70 -7.48 0.07
C TRP A 234 -30.58 -7.87 -1.39
N LEU A 235 -31.21 -7.11 -2.30
CA LEU A 235 -31.04 -7.32 -3.74
C LEU A 235 -29.59 -7.12 -4.17
N GLY A 236 -28.94 -6.06 -3.72
CA GLY A 236 -27.51 -5.81 -3.98
C GLY A 236 -26.62 -6.90 -3.39
N PHE A 237 -26.89 -7.33 -2.14
CA PHE A 237 -26.17 -8.41 -1.48
C PHE A 237 -26.28 -9.73 -2.25
N ILE A 238 -27.50 -10.12 -2.63
CA ILE A 238 -27.73 -11.35 -3.41
C ILE A 238 -27.04 -11.26 -4.77
N ALA A 239 -27.18 -10.13 -5.48
CA ALA A 239 -26.53 -9.93 -6.77
C ALA A 239 -24.99 -10.02 -6.69
N ALA A 240 -24.40 -9.52 -5.59
CA ALA A 240 -22.97 -9.60 -5.35
C ALA A 240 -22.52 -11.01 -4.89
N ALA A 241 -23.30 -11.67 -4.03
CA ALA A 241 -22.95 -12.96 -3.44
C ALA A 241 -23.17 -14.13 -4.41
N LEU A 242 -24.15 -14.02 -5.32
CA LEU A 242 -24.56 -15.10 -6.21
C LEU A 242 -23.41 -15.66 -7.09
N PRO A 243 -22.57 -14.85 -7.75
CA PRO A 243 -21.44 -15.36 -8.52
C PRO A 243 -20.46 -16.16 -7.68
N TYR A 244 -20.17 -15.71 -6.46
CA TYR A 244 -19.27 -16.41 -5.54
C TYR A 244 -19.89 -17.70 -5.00
N ALA A 245 -21.19 -17.69 -4.70
CA ALA A 245 -21.91 -18.87 -4.26
C ALA A 245 -21.96 -19.95 -5.37
N LEU A 246 -22.24 -19.56 -6.60
CA LEU A 246 -22.24 -20.50 -7.75
C LEU A 246 -20.85 -21.08 -7.97
N ARG A 247 -19.79 -20.27 -7.88
CA ARG A 247 -18.41 -20.74 -7.98
C ARG A 247 -18.04 -21.71 -6.85
N ALA A 248 -18.43 -21.42 -5.62
CA ALA A 248 -18.23 -22.31 -4.49
C ALA A 248 -18.97 -23.64 -4.68
N LEU A 249 -20.22 -23.62 -5.19
CA LEU A 249 -20.98 -24.80 -5.51
C LEU A 249 -20.38 -25.61 -6.67
N HIS A 250 -19.85 -24.94 -7.69
CA HIS A 250 -19.17 -25.60 -8.81
C HIS A 250 -18.01 -26.49 -8.36
N LEU A 251 -17.29 -26.11 -7.29
CA LEU A 251 -16.20 -26.93 -6.73
C LEU A 251 -16.67 -28.31 -6.23
N TYR A 252 -17.90 -28.39 -5.76
CA TYR A 252 -18.52 -29.66 -5.29
C TYR A 252 -19.39 -30.32 -6.35
N PHE A 253 -20.01 -29.53 -7.21
CA PHE A 253 -20.93 -29.97 -8.26
C PHE A 253 -20.52 -29.35 -9.60
N PRO A 254 -19.63 -30.00 -10.37
CA PRO A 254 -19.12 -29.47 -11.64
C PRO A 254 -20.17 -29.18 -12.72
N SER A 255 -21.41 -29.71 -12.55
CA SER A 255 -22.55 -29.41 -13.43
C SER A 255 -23.13 -28.00 -13.26
N ILE A 256 -22.82 -27.32 -12.14
CA ILE A 256 -23.23 -25.94 -11.91
C ILE A 256 -22.28 -25.04 -12.68
N PRO A 257 -22.78 -24.02 -13.43
CA PRO A 257 -21.91 -23.08 -14.15
C PRO A 257 -20.92 -22.35 -13.22
N ASP A 258 -19.66 -22.27 -13.64
CA ASP A 258 -18.67 -21.39 -12.97
C ASP A 258 -18.74 -19.99 -13.59
N PRO A 259 -19.33 -18.99 -12.90
CA PRO A 259 -19.30 -17.60 -13.35
C PRO A 259 -17.92 -17.03 -13.06
N GLN A 260 -16.94 -17.31 -13.93
CA GLN A 260 -15.59 -16.82 -13.79
C GLN A 260 -15.58 -15.29 -13.71
N PRO A 261 -15.13 -14.70 -12.58
CA PRO A 261 -15.09 -13.24 -12.42
C PRO A 261 -14.02 -12.59 -13.30
N GLN A 262 -13.13 -13.41 -13.85
CA GLN A 262 -12.07 -12.98 -14.76
C GLN A 262 -12.31 -13.64 -16.11
N ARG A 263 -12.42 -12.83 -17.15
CA ARG A 263 -12.52 -13.28 -18.53
C ARG A 263 -11.47 -12.60 -19.38
N ASN A 264 -10.80 -13.39 -20.21
CA ASN A 264 -9.93 -12.87 -21.24
C ASN A 264 -10.75 -12.70 -22.52
N SER A 265 -10.62 -11.55 -23.20
CA SER A 265 -11.31 -11.32 -24.49
C SER A 265 -10.85 -12.28 -25.59
N GLY A 266 -9.72 -12.95 -25.38
CA GLY A 266 -9.09 -13.78 -26.40
C GLY A 266 -8.52 -12.93 -27.56
N VAL A 267 -8.36 -13.58 -28.71
CA VAL A 267 -7.86 -12.94 -29.93
C VAL A 267 -9.02 -12.28 -30.67
N LEU A 268 -9.16 -10.95 -30.52
CA LEU A 268 -10.17 -10.14 -31.23
C LEU A 268 -9.71 -9.80 -32.66
N PHE A 269 -8.41 -9.58 -32.81
CA PHE A 269 -7.78 -9.18 -34.08
C PHE A 269 -6.65 -10.16 -34.40
N PRO A 270 -6.68 -10.87 -35.55
CA PRO A 270 -5.68 -11.89 -35.86
C PRO A 270 -4.31 -11.30 -36.22
N SER A 271 -4.26 -10.06 -36.70
CA SER A 271 -3.00 -9.43 -37.14
C SER A 271 -3.13 -7.89 -37.14
N GLY A 272 -2.00 -7.23 -37.30
CA GLY A 272 -1.90 -5.77 -37.42
C GLY A 272 -1.92 -5.03 -36.10
N PRO A 273 -1.93 -3.69 -36.14
CA PRO A 273 -1.82 -2.84 -34.94
C PRO A 273 -2.92 -3.04 -33.90
N LEU A 274 -4.11 -3.43 -34.34
CA LEU A 274 -5.26 -3.64 -33.43
C LEU A 274 -5.08 -4.89 -32.53
N THR A 275 -4.08 -5.73 -32.78
CA THR A 275 -3.71 -6.83 -31.85
C THR A 275 -3.37 -6.31 -30.44
N ALA A 276 -3.06 -5.01 -30.29
CA ALA A 276 -2.93 -4.35 -29.01
C ALA A 276 -4.18 -4.48 -28.11
N PHE A 277 -5.35 -4.70 -28.69
CA PHE A 277 -6.61 -4.91 -27.97
C PHE A 277 -6.91 -6.40 -27.70
N ASN A 278 -6.04 -7.32 -28.12
CA ASN A 278 -6.20 -8.73 -27.78
C ASN A 278 -5.88 -8.98 -26.32
N ASN A 279 -6.42 -10.09 -25.80
CA ASN A 279 -6.20 -10.57 -24.45
C ASN A 279 -6.49 -9.50 -23.38
N LEU A 280 -7.58 -8.74 -23.56
CA LEU A 280 -8.08 -7.86 -22.53
C LEU A 280 -8.61 -8.70 -21.37
N GLU A 281 -8.03 -8.50 -20.21
CA GLU A 281 -8.54 -9.11 -18.99
C GLU A 281 -9.68 -8.25 -18.44
N LEU A 282 -10.87 -8.80 -18.47
CA LEU A 282 -12.08 -8.20 -17.92
C LEU A 282 -12.34 -8.84 -16.56
N HIS A 283 -12.29 -8.04 -15.52
CA HIS A 283 -12.53 -8.46 -14.15
C HIS A 283 -13.87 -7.90 -13.68
N TYR A 284 -14.76 -8.77 -13.25
CA TYR A 284 -16.02 -8.39 -12.63
C TYR A 284 -15.95 -8.67 -11.13
N TYR A 285 -15.76 -7.62 -10.36
CA TYR A 285 -15.79 -7.66 -8.90
C TYR A 285 -16.95 -6.81 -8.40
N PRO A 286 -17.99 -7.39 -7.76
CA PRO A 286 -19.13 -6.63 -7.24
C PRO A 286 -18.75 -5.49 -6.30
N GLU A 287 -17.71 -5.70 -5.49
CA GLU A 287 -17.16 -4.66 -4.61
C GLU A 287 -16.65 -3.42 -5.38
N MET A 288 -16.09 -3.62 -6.58
CA MET A 288 -15.64 -2.51 -7.43
C MET A 288 -16.81 -1.71 -7.99
N VAL A 289 -17.94 -2.37 -8.29
CA VAL A 289 -19.17 -1.68 -8.72
C VAL A 289 -19.69 -0.79 -7.60
N GLY A 290 -19.72 -1.30 -6.36
CA GLY A 290 -20.13 -0.55 -5.19
C GLY A 290 -19.23 0.67 -4.92
N ILE A 291 -17.90 0.49 -5.01
CA ILE A 291 -16.94 1.58 -4.83
C ILE A 291 -17.07 2.60 -5.96
N ALA A 292 -17.23 2.16 -7.22
CA ALA A 292 -17.39 3.05 -8.37
C ALA A 292 -18.59 3.99 -8.22
N TYR A 293 -19.66 3.54 -7.54
CA TYR A 293 -20.82 4.38 -7.24
C TYR A 293 -20.48 5.53 -6.27
N LEU A 294 -19.48 5.37 -5.41
CA LEU A 294 -19.04 6.41 -4.46
C LEU A 294 -18.08 7.43 -5.10
N LEU A 295 -17.62 7.19 -6.34
CA LEU A 295 -16.67 8.07 -7.02
C LEU A 295 -17.38 9.23 -7.71
N SER A 296 -16.64 10.32 -7.95
CA SER A 296 -17.13 11.36 -8.86
C SER A 296 -17.18 10.84 -10.29
N SER A 297 -18.17 11.32 -11.07
CA SER A 297 -18.36 10.93 -12.47
C SER A 297 -17.11 11.12 -13.33
N GLU A 298 -16.37 12.22 -13.09
CA GLU A 298 -15.14 12.55 -13.81
C GLU A 298 -14.03 11.54 -13.54
N VAL A 299 -13.85 11.13 -12.28
CA VAL A 299 -12.89 10.10 -11.91
C VAL A 299 -13.32 8.75 -12.47
N GLY A 300 -14.59 8.36 -12.30
CA GLY A 300 -15.13 7.10 -12.83
C GLY A 300 -14.95 6.99 -14.35
N LEU A 301 -15.32 8.06 -15.10
CA LEU A 301 -15.11 8.13 -16.55
C LEU A 301 -13.62 7.98 -16.91
N SER A 302 -12.74 8.66 -16.20
CA SER A 302 -11.31 8.64 -16.48
C SER A 302 -10.71 7.26 -16.22
N LEU A 303 -11.05 6.61 -15.11
CA LEU A 303 -10.61 5.26 -14.80
C LEU A 303 -11.05 4.23 -15.85
N TRP A 304 -12.25 4.41 -16.43
CA TRP A 304 -12.77 3.55 -17.48
C TRP A 304 -12.13 3.84 -18.85
N LEU A 305 -11.93 5.10 -19.21
CA LEU A 305 -11.50 5.50 -20.56
C LEU A 305 -9.99 5.32 -20.79
N PHE A 306 -9.14 5.65 -19.82
CA PHE A 306 -7.70 5.65 -20.00
C PHE A 306 -7.09 4.28 -20.35
N PRO A 307 -7.56 3.13 -19.87
CA PRO A 307 -7.09 1.82 -20.33
C PRO A 307 -7.26 1.62 -21.84
N PHE A 308 -8.35 2.11 -22.44
CA PHE A 308 -8.57 2.04 -23.89
C PHE A 308 -7.65 3.01 -24.63
N ILE A 309 -7.44 4.23 -24.12
CA ILE A 309 -6.49 5.21 -24.69
C ILE A 309 -5.10 4.60 -24.73
N ARG A 310 -4.67 3.91 -23.66
CA ARG A 310 -3.40 3.18 -23.62
C ARG A 310 -3.28 2.13 -24.71
N ARG A 311 -4.30 1.30 -24.88
CA ARG A 311 -4.32 0.29 -25.95
C ARG A 311 -4.25 0.94 -27.33
N GLY A 312 -4.94 2.05 -27.52
CA GLY A 312 -4.86 2.88 -28.74
C GLY A 312 -3.46 3.44 -28.97
N GLU A 313 -2.77 3.91 -27.94
CA GLU A 313 -1.37 4.35 -28.02
C GLU A 313 -0.45 3.21 -28.45
N VAL A 314 -0.59 2.02 -27.86
CA VAL A 314 0.17 0.83 -28.27
C VAL A 314 -0.11 0.49 -29.73
N ALA A 315 -1.37 0.49 -30.16
CA ALA A 315 -1.77 0.23 -31.55
C ALA A 315 -1.16 1.26 -32.51
N ALA A 316 -1.17 2.54 -32.15
CA ALA A 316 -0.58 3.60 -32.98
C ALA A 316 0.94 3.41 -33.14
N ARG A 317 1.65 3.04 -32.07
CA ARG A 317 3.10 2.75 -32.14
C ARG A 317 3.39 1.53 -33.02
N MET A 318 2.57 0.48 -32.90
CA MET A 318 2.68 -0.69 -33.79
C MET A 318 2.46 -0.31 -35.25
N ALA A 319 1.48 0.55 -35.55
CA ALA A 319 1.25 1.05 -36.91
C ALA A 319 2.43 1.85 -37.48
N MET A 320 3.21 2.50 -36.61
CA MET A 320 4.43 3.21 -36.95
C MET A 320 5.68 2.30 -37.04
N GLY A 321 5.52 0.98 -36.91
CA GLY A 321 6.64 0.03 -36.91
C GLY A 321 7.50 0.06 -35.64
N MET A 322 7.01 0.67 -34.55
CA MET A 322 7.68 0.64 -33.27
C MET A 322 7.37 -0.68 -32.58
N ASP A 323 8.38 -1.26 -31.93
CA ASP A 323 8.21 -2.53 -31.23
C ASP A 323 7.16 -2.40 -30.12
N MET A 324 6.24 -3.38 -30.08
CA MET A 324 5.13 -3.45 -29.15
C MET A 324 5.58 -3.62 -27.69
N TYR A 325 6.73 -4.24 -27.48
CA TYR A 325 7.21 -4.66 -26.17
C TYR A 325 8.12 -3.63 -25.47
N HIS A 326 8.06 -2.36 -25.85
CA HIS A 326 8.78 -1.32 -25.12
C HIS A 326 8.12 -1.03 -23.77
N ALA A 327 8.20 -2.01 -22.85
CA ALA A 327 7.79 -1.83 -21.45
C ALA A 327 8.51 -0.63 -20.81
N GLU A 328 9.74 -0.38 -21.24
CA GLU A 328 10.56 0.74 -20.82
C GLU A 328 9.90 2.10 -21.16
N PHE A 329 9.32 2.23 -22.36
CA PHE A 329 8.62 3.45 -22.75
C PHE A 329 7.47 3.76 -21.79
N LEU A 330 6.61 2.76 -21.51
CA LEU A 330 5.46 2.92 -20.61
C LEU A 330 5.91 3.16 -19.15
N THR A 331 6.99 2.52 -18.73
CA THR A 331 7.57 2.73 -17.40
C THR A 331 8.01 4.18 -17.24
N PHE A 332 8.77 4.74 -18.17
CA PHE A 332 9.25 6.12 -18.11
C PHE A 332 8.12 7.15 -18.29
N GLN A 333 7.10 6.82 -19.08
CA GLN A 333 5.89 7.62 -19.20
C GLN A 333 5.17 7.73 -17.84
N SER A 334 5.04 6.62 -17.10
CA SER A 334 4.44 6.63 -15.77
C SER A 334 5.30 7.35 -14.74
N VAL A 335 6.62 7.15 -14.75
CA VAL A 335 7.56 7.88 -13.86
C VAL A 335 7.39 9.39 -14.02
N ALA A 336 7.37 9.87 -15.28
CA ALA A 336 7.18 11.29 -15.57
C ALA A 336 5.83 11.81 -15.08
N ALA A 337 4.74 11.05 -15.30
CA ALA A 337 3.42 11.41 -14.80
C ALA A 337 3.39 11.55 -13.28
N TYR A 338 4.04 10.63 -12.55
CA TYR A 338 4.16 10.70 -11.09
C TYR A 338 4.95 11.91 -10.62
N LEU A 339 6.06 12.24 -11.29
CA LEU A 339 6.86 13.42 -10.94
C LEU A 339 6.08 14.71 -11.17
N VAL A 340 5.36 14.83 -12.30
CA VAL A 340 4.52 16.01 -12.58
C VAL A 340 3.37 16.13 -11.59
N MET A 341 2.73 15.01 -11.25
CA MET A 341 1.66 15.01 -10.24
C MET A 341 2.18 15.41 -8.87
N ALA A 342 3.29 14.82 -8.42
CA ALA A 342 3.91 15.19 -7.15
C ALA A 342 4.31 16.68 -7.11
N ALA A 343 4.92 17.17 -8.18
CA ALA A 343 5.28 18.58 -8.31
C ALA A 343 4.04 19.49 -8.25
N SER A 344 2.95 19.09 -8.90
CA SER A 344 1.66 19.80 -8.83
C SER A 344 1.09 19.84 -7.42
N LEU A 345 1.09 18.70 -6.70
CA LEU A 345 0.62 18.62 -5.31
C LEU A 345 1.45 19.50 -4.37
N LEU A 346 2.77 19.48 -4.50
CA LEU A 346 3.66 20.33 -3.73
C LEU A 346 3.47 21.82 -4.06
N TRP A 347 3.23 22.14 -5.33
CA TRP A 347 2.97 23.51 -5.77
C TRP A 347 1.65 24.06 -5.23
N VAL A 348 0.59 23.25 -5.25
CA VAL A 348 -0.71 23.64 -4.67
C VAL A 348 -0.58 23.85 -3.16
N ALA A 349 0.10 22.95 -2.48
CA ALA A 349 0.30 23.01 -1.03
C ALA A 349 1.44 23.97 -0.59
N ARG A 350 2.09 24.73 -1.50
CA ARG A 350 3.30 25.51 -1.17
C ARG A 350 3.15 26.51 -0.03
N GLY A 351 1.99 27.14 0.09
CA GLY A 351 1.69 28.07 1.18
C GLY A 351 1.65 27.34 2.53
N TYR A 352 0.85 26.30 2.58
CA TYR A 352 0.71 25.41 3.71
C TYR A 352 2.07 24.78 4.15
N LEU A 353 2.87 24.30 3.20
CA LEU A 353 4.19 23.75 3.49
C LEU A 353 5.16 24.77 4.07
N LYS A 354 5.10 26.02 3.62
CA LYS A 354 5.89 27.14 4.20
C LYS A 354 5.50 27.39 5.66
N GLU A 355 4.21 27.35 5.99
CA GLU A 355 3.74 27.50 7.38
C GLU A 355 4.23 26.37 8.28
N ILE A 356 4.14 25.11 7.78
CA ILE A 356 4.66 23.94 8.52
C ILE A 356 6.16 24.06 8.73
N LEU A 357 6.92 24.43 7.70
CA LEU A 357 8.37 24.60 7.79
C LEU A 357 8.74 25.69 8.82
N ALA A 358 8.06 26.83 8.78
CA ALA A 358 8.26 27.89 9.75
C ALA A 358 7.94 27.44 11.19
N ALA A 359 6.85 26.67 11.37
CA ALA A 359 6.49 26.09 12.67
C ALA A 359 7.54 25.07 13.15
N THR A 360 8.05 24.23 12.25
CA THR A 360 9.11 23.25 12.55
C THR A 360 10.42 23.94 12.95
N LEU A 361 10.82 24.98 12.25
CA LEU A 361 12.03 25.76 12.59
C LEU A 361 11.89 26.45 13.97
N ARG A 362 10.70 26.97 14.30
CA ARG A 362 10.42 27.51 15.64
C ARG A 362 10.53 26.43 16.72
N LEU A 363 10.07 25.21 16.44
CA LEU A 363 10.22 24.07 17.36
C LEU A 363 11.68 23.72 17.60
N LEU A 364 12.47 23.62 16.53
CA LEU A 364 13.91 23.35 16.63
C LEU A 364 14.62 24.45 17.42
N ALA A 365 14.31 25.72 17.13
CA ALA A 365 14.88 26.85 17.88
C ALA A 365 14.56 26.76 19.37
N LYS A 366 13.31 26.40 19.74
CA LYS A 366 12.92 26.22 21.17
C LYS A 366 13.69 25.06 21.82
N VAL A 367 13.84 23.93 21.13
CA VAL A 367 14.61 22.79 21.63
C VAL A 367 16.07 23.21 21.88
N VAL A 368 16.70 23.91 20.94
CA VAL A 368 18.08 24.40 21.07
C VAL A 368 18.20 25.40 22.22
N THR A 369 17.26 26.35 22.35
CA THR A 369 17.27 27.34 23.45
C THR A 369 16.98 26.71 24.80
N PHE A 370 16.15 25.68 24.87
CA PHE A 370 15.89 24.91 26.09
C PHE A 370 17.15 24.19 26.58
N PHE A 371 17.94 23.60 25.69
CA PHE A 371 19.24 23.00 26.05
C PHE A 371 20.33 24.03 26.37
N ALA A 372 20.24 25.23 25.77
CA ALA A 372 21.21 26.30 25.99
C ALA A 372 20.91 27.15 27.24
N LYS A 373 19.64 27.37 27.58
CA LYS A 373 19.19 28.13 28.75
C LYS A 373 18.36 27.28 29.67
N ARG A 374 18.90 26.88 30.80
CA ARG A 374 18.25 26.06 31.84
C ARG A 374 17.15 26.80 32.65
N THR A 375 16.76 28.01 32.24
CA THR A 375 15.81 28.84 32.96
C THR A 375 15.04 29.75 32.00
N GLU A 376 13.80 29.41 31.71
CA GLU A 376 12.69 30.36 31.55
C GLU A 376 11.36 29.62 31.51
N ASN A 377 10.45 29.99 32.44
CA ASN A 377 9.07 29.49 32.57
C ASN A 377 8.18 29.99 31.40
N SER A 378 8.50 29.65 30.17
CA SER A 378 7.61 29.90 29.05
C SER A 378 6.72 28.67 28.83
N VAL A 379 5.42 28.84 29.06
CA VAL A 379 4.39 27.84 28.73
C VAL A 379 4.53 27.49 27.25
N PRO A 380 4.82 26.22 26.90
CA PRO A 380 5.00 25.83 25.52
C PRO A 380 3.65 25.95 24.80
N LEU A 381 3.53 26.85 23.83
CA LEU A 381 2.40 26.79 22.87
C LEU A 381 2.43 25.42 22.17
N PRO A 382 1.31 24.70 22.12
CA PRO A 382 1.25 23.39 21.49
C PRO A 382 1.69 23.53 20.02
N ALA A 383 2.70 22.79 19.67
CA ALA A 383 3.19 22.77 18.28
C ALA A 383 2.18 22.03 17.40
N PRO A 384 1.90 22.53 16.18
CA PRO A 384 0.98 21.85 15.27
C PRO A 384 1.48 20.45 14.95
N THR A 385 0.54 19.51 14.83
CA THR A 385 0.81 18.08 14.60
C THR A 385 1.69 17.86 13.37
N GLU A 386 1.45 18.65 12.32
CA GLU A 386 2.16 18.58 11.05
C GLU A 386 3.63 18.99 11.17
N ALA A 387 3.93 19.96 12.03
CA ALA A 387 5.32 20.35 12.31
C ALA A 387 6.07 19.24 13.06
N LYS A 388 5.41 18.55 14.00
CA LYS A 388 5.96 17.35 14.65
C LYS A 388 6.17 16.21 13.66
N ALA A 389 5.23 16.02 12.73
CA ALA A 389 5.33 15.02 11.67
C ALA A 389 6.50 15.31 10.72
N LEU A 390 6.71 16.56 10.33
CA LEU A 390 7.86 16.94 9.50
C LEU A 390 9.19 16.70 10.22
N LEU A 391 9.26 17.04 11.51
CA LEU A 391 10.45 16.74 12.32
C LEU A 391 10.69 15.23 12.43
N GLY A 392 9.61 14.45 12.65
CA GLY A 392 9.65 12.98 12.64
C GLY A 392 10.12 12.43 11.29
N THR A 393 9.64 13.00 10.18
CA THR A 393 10.09 12.64 8.82
C THR A 393 11.59 12.83 8.67
N ILE A 394 12.12 13.99 9.08
CA ILE A 394 13.55 14.30 9.00
C ILE A 394 14.36 13.33 9.88
N ALA A 395 13.92 13.08 11.11
CA ALA A 395 14.60 12.19 12.04
C ALA A 395 14.62 10.73 11.54
N VAL A 396 13.48 10.22 11.08
CA VAL A 396 13.39 8.85 10.53
C VAL A 396 14.17 8.73 9.22
N PHE A 397 14.11 9.73 8.36
CA PHE A 397 14.90 9.74 7.12
C PHE A 397 16.41 9.67 7.43
N ALA A 398 16.89 10.47 8.38
CA ALA A 398 18.28 10.42 8.83
C ALA A 398 18.65 9.07 9.46
N ALA A 399 17.75 8.48 10.28
CA ALA A 399 17.96 7.16 10.87
C ALA A 399 18.04 6.06 9.81
N LEU A 400 17.20 6.12 8.77
CA LEU A 400 17.24 5.17 7.64
C LEU A 400 18.52 5.31 6.82
N LEU A 401 19.02 6.53 6.61
CA LEU A 401 20.32 6.77 5.98
C LEU A 401 21.47 6.20 6.83
N ALA A 402 21.41 6.40 8.13
CA ALA A 402 22.38 5.85 9.08
C ALA A 402 22.38 4.32 9.04
N TRP A 403 21.20 3.70 9.08
CA TRP A 403 21.04 2.25 8.97
C TRP A 403 21.59 1.72 7.62
N ALA A 404 21.25 2.38 6.51
CA ALA A 404 21.74 1.98 5.19
C ALA A 404 23.25 2.06 5.09
N LYS A 405 23.88 3.11 5.65
CA LYS A 405 25.32 3.30 5.59
C LYS A 405 26.08 2.35 6.50
N TRP A 406 25.65 2.22 7.76
CA TRP A 406 26.43 1.50 8.79
C TRP A 406 26.01 0.04 8.93
N VAL A 407 24.75 -0.28 8.66
CA VAL A 407 24.25 -1.65 8.77
C VAL A 407 24.24 -2.34 7.40
N ALA A 408 23.59 -1.78 6.39
CA ALA A 408 23.54 -2.43 5.07
C ALA A 408 24.82 -2.16 4.24
N ASN A 409 25.65 -1.18 4.61
CA ASN A 409 26.83 -0.75 3.86
C ASN A 409 26.53 -0.35 2.40
N VAL A 410 25.43 0.39 2.21
CA VAL A 410 24.97 0.95 0.94
C VAL A 410 25.44 2.41 0.83
N ASP A 411 25.72 2.87 -0.38
CA ASP A 411 26.11 4.23 -0.62
C ASP A 411 24.94 5.20 -0.38
N LEU A 412 25.22 6.30 0.36
CA LEU A 412 24.19 7.26 0.78
C LEU A 412 23.45 7.90 -0.39
N SER A 413 24.14 8.20 -1.49
CA SER A 413 23.52 8.81 -2.69
C SER A 413 22.38 7.97 -3.25
N TRP A 414 22.58 6.66 -3.36
CA TRP A 414 21.58 5.74 -3.85
C TRP A 414 20.45 5.52 -2.86
N THR A 415 20.79 5.47 -1.57
CA THR A 415 19.76 5.38 -0.51
C THR A 415 18.88 6.62 -0.46
N ILE A 416 19.45 7.83 -0.56
CA ILE A 416 18.70 9.09 -0.63
C ILE A 416 17.74 9.05 -1.81
N MET A 417 18.22 8.63 -2.99
CA MET A 417 17.38 8.56 -4.19
C MET A 417 16.23 7.54 -4.03
N LEU A 418 16.50 6.37 -3.43
CA LEU A 418 15.50 5.36 -3.14
C LEU A 418 14.42 5.90 -2.19
N LEU A 419 14.81 6.53 -1.09
CA LEU A 419 13.88 7.06 -0.08
C LEU A 419 13.09 8.27 -0.60
N LEU A 420 13.69 9.16 -1.39
CA LEU A 420 12.97 10.25 -2.06
C LEU A 420 11.97 9.72 -3.07
N GLY A 421 12.34 8.69 -3.84
CA GLY A 421 11.42 8.00 -4.73
C GLY A 421 10.22 7.38 -3.97
N LEU A 422 10.47 6.80 -2.78
CA LEU A 422 9.40 6.31 -1.90
C LEU A 422 8.44 7.43 -1.48
N LEU A 423 8.98 8.57 -1.03
CA LEU A 423 8.17 9.71 -0.62
C LEU A 423 7.33 10.27 -1.76
N ILE A 424 7.91 10.41 -2.95
CA ILE A 424 7.20 10.90 -4.15
C ILE A 424 6.08 9.93 -4.55
N THR A 425 6.39 8.65 -4.68
CA THR A 425 5.40 7.64 -5.05
C THR A 425 4.32 7.49 -3.99
N GLY A 426 4.71 7.49 -2.71
CA GLY A 426 3.80 7.41 -1.59
C GLY A 426 2.83 8.60 -1.52
N LEU A 427 3.31 9.82 -1.77
CA LEU A 427 2.47 11.02 -1.82
C LEU A 427 1.42 10.94 -2.93
N VAL A 428 1.81 10.51 -4.14
CA VAL A 428 0.89 10.37 -5.28
C VAL A 428 -0.13 9.27 -5.01
N VAL A 429 0.30 8.10 -4.50
CA VAL A 429 -0.63 7.00 -4.16
C VAL A 429 -1.61 7.42 -3.07
N ALA A 430 -1.15 8.07 -1.99
CA ALA A 430 -2.03 8.59 -0.95
C ALA A 430 -3.08 9.55 -1.51
N ARG A 431 -2.68 10.43 -2.45
CA ARG A 431 -3.61 11.35 -3.15
C ARG A 431 -4.62 10.59 -4.01
N VAL A 432 -4.17 9.65 -4.82
CA VAL A 432 -5.04 8.82 -5.68
C VAL A 432 -6.09 8.10 -4.84
N VAL A 433 -5.68 7.50 -3.72
CA VAL A 433 -6.61 6.76 -2.84
C VAL A 433 -7.58 7.70 -2.13
N ALA A 434 -7.10 8.83 -1.59
CA ALA A 434 -7.95 9.79 -0.88
C ALA A 434 -8.99 10.48 -1.78
N GLU A 435 -8.65 10.75 -3.05
CA GLU A 435 -9.51 11.45 -3.98
C GLU A 435 -10.38 10.50 -4.80
N ALA A 436 -9.77 9.44 -5.35
CA ALA A 436 -10.44 8.53 -6.27
C ALA A 436 -10.95 7.25 -5.60
N GLY A 437 -10.61 6.96 -4.33
CA GLY A 437 -11.06 5.74 -3.66
C GLY A 437 -10.71 4.45 -4.41
N VAL A 438 -9.61 4.45 -5.17
CA VAL A 438 -9.19 3.27 -5.93
C VAL A 438 -8.91 2.13 -4.98
N TYR A 439 -9.57 1.00 -5.20
CA TYR A 439 -9.54 -0.14 -4.28
C TYR A 439 -8.19 -0.86 -4.24
N ILE A 440 -7.61 -1.14 -5.40
CA ILE A 440 -6.28 -1.75 -5.55
C ILE A 440 -5.49 -0.87 -6.51
N TYR A 441 -4.36 -0.39 -6.08
CA TYR A 441 -3.49 0.41 -6.91
C TYR A 441 -2.07 0.42 -6.36
N SER A 442 -1.11 0.23 -7.26
CA SER A 442 0.31 0.41 -6.98
C SER A 442 0.99 1.15 -8.12
N PRO A 443 2.11 1.81 -7.87
CA PRO A 443 2.89 2.39 -8.95
C PRO A 443 3.28 1.34 -9.99
N PRO A 444 3.10 1.60 -11.29
CA PRO A 444 3.44 0.64 -12.36
C PRO A 444 4.95 0.49 -12.60
N PHE A 445 5.75 1.11 -11.78
CA PHE A 445 7.21 1.06 -11.79
C PHE A 445 7.76 0.85 -10.38
N ARG A 446 8.99 0.40 -10.31
CA ARG A 446 9.73 0.26 -9.04
C ARG A 446 10.90 1.22 -9.04
N VAL A 447 10.99 2.06 -8.01
CA VAL A 447 12.00 3.13 -7.92
C VAL A 447 13.42 2.59 -8.15
N TYR A 448 13.79 1.48 -7.49
CA TYR A 448 15.12 0.89 -7.66
C TYR A 448 15.40 0.41 -9.08
N GLN A 449 14.39 -0.13 -9.80
CA GLN A 449 14.55 -0.55 -11.20
C GLN A 449 14.80 0.64 -12.11
N VAL A 450 14.03 1.72 -11.95
CA VAL A 450 14.25 2.97 -12.68
C VAL A 450 15.66 3.52 -12.43
N MET A 451 16.13 3.46 -11.18
CA MET A 451 17.52 3.84 -10.85
C MET A 451 18.53 2.96 -11.60
N PHE A 452 18.31 1.65 -11.64
CA PHE A 452 19.22 0.72 -12.32
C PHE A 452 19.22 0.92 -13.83
N ASP A 453 18.06 1.18 -14.42
CA ASP A 453 17.93 1.48 -15.86
C ASP A 453 18.62 2.81 -16.22
N VAL A 454 18.47 3.85 -15.36
CA VAL A 454 19.05 5.18 -15.64
C VAL A 454 20.57 5.21 -15.44
N PHE A 455 21.07 4.62 -14.36
CA PHE A 455 22.48 4.77 -13.99
C PHE A 455 23.36 3.58 -14.38
N GLY A 456 22.78 2.41 -14.56
CA GLY A 456 23.46 1.19 -14.95
C GLY A 456 24.39 0.61 -13.87
N LYS A 457 24.80 -0.65 -14.08
CA LYS A 457 25.65 -1.41 -13.16
C LYS A 457 26.98 -0.72 -12.85
N ASN A 458 27.62 -0.12 -13.85
CA ASN A 458 28.96 0.43 -13.70
C ASN A 458 29.02 1.62 -12.72
N ARG A 459 27.93 2.40 -12.59
CA ARG A 459 27.84 3.52 -11.66
C ARG A 459 27.33 3.09 -10.29
N ILE A 460 26.36 2.18 -10.25
CA ILE A 460 25.73 1.76 -8.99
C ILE A 460 26.62 0.74 -8.26
N GLY A 461 27.23 -0.19 -8.98
CA GLY A 461 28.01 -1.28 -8.42
C GLY A 461 27.16 -2.49 -7.98
N ALA A 462 27.73 -3.68 -8.09
CA ALA A 462 27.01 -4.94 -7.84
C ALA A 462 26.44 -5.01 -6.39
N ARG A 463 27.21 -4.61 -5.40
CA ARG A 463 26.77 -4.60 -3.99
C ARG A 463 25.53 -3.73 -3.79
N ASN A 464 25.55 -2.50 -4.31
CA ASN A 464 24.41 -1.60 -4.18
C ASN A 464 23.17 -2.15 -4.91
N ILE A 465 23.31 -2.79 -6.08
CA ILE A 465 22.19 -3.42 -6.80
C ILE A 465 21.52 -4.48 -5.93
N VAL A 466 22.30 -5.40 -5.35
CA VAL A 466 21.77 -6.48 -4.47
C VAL A 466 21.07 -5.90 -3.25
N LEU A 467 21.73 -4.98 -2.54
CA LEU A 467 21.22 -4.45 -1.28
C LEU A 467 20.07 -3.46 -1.45
N LEU A 468 20.09 -2.58 -2.46
CA LEU A 468 18.96 -1.70 -2.75
C LEU A 468 17.71 -2.50 -3.15
N THR A 469 17.88 -3.61 -3.87
CA THR A 469 16.77 -4.52 -4.15
C THR A 469 16.23 -5.12 -2.86
N ALA A 470 17.10 -5.60 -1.94
CA ALA A 470 16.69 -6.12 -0.64
C ALA A 470 15.96 -5.07 0.20
N MET A 471 16.49 -3.85 0.28
CA MET A 471 15.86 -2.72 1.00
C MET A 471 14.49 -2.36 0.44
N SER A 472 14.24 -2.60 -0.84
CA SER A 472 12.97 -2.23 -1.48
C SER A 472 11.83 -3.25 -1.27
N TRP A 473 12.09 -4.42 -0.67
CA TRP A 473 11.04 -5.45 -0.46
C TRP A 473 9.97 -5.06 0.55
N ALA A 474 10.23 -4.09 1.43
CA ALA A 474 9.28 -3.67 2.46
C ALA A 474 8.03 -3.01 1.88
N GLN A 475 8.19 -2.11 0.89
CA GLN A 475 7.07 -1.34 0.30
C GLN A 475 7.28 -0.90 -1.14
N LEU A 476 8.54 -0.82 -1.59
CA LEU A 476 8.87 -0.26 -2.89
C LEU A 476 8.69 -1.26 -4.03
N ARG A 477 8.33 -2.48 -3.70
CA ARG A 477 8.07 -3.55 -4.67
C ARG A 477 6.63 -4.04 -4.68
N SER A 478 5.75 -3.52 -3.82
CA SER A 478 4.36 -3.94 -3.83
C SER A 478 3.75 -3.80 -5.22
N THR A 479 3.09 -4.84 -5.67
CA THR A 479 2.35 -4.87 -6.92
C THR A 479 0.86 -4.59 -6.72
N ALA A 480 0.39 -4.61 -5.48
CA ALA A 480 -1.03 -4.48 -5.19
C ALA A 480 -1.36 -3.20 -4.39
N THR A 481 -0.57 -2.85 -3.37
CA THR A 481 -0.91 -1.73 -2.48
C THR A 481 0.30 -1.18 -1.74
N MET A 482 0.32 0.13 -1.52
CA MET A 482 1.32 0.83 -0.71
C MET A 482 0.74 1.25 0.66
N ALA A 483 1.56 1.25 1.70
CA ALA A 483 1.13 1.62 3.06
C ALA A 483 0.49 3.01 3.14
N THR A 484 0.94 3.97 2.35
CA THR A 484 0.38 5.33 2.32
C THR A 484 -1.11 5.36 1.99
N GLY A 485 -1.59 4.46 1.10
CA GLY A 485 -3.00 4.37 0.76
C GLY A 485 -3.87 3.86 1.91
N TYR A 486 -3.34 2.95 2.76
CA TYR A 486 -4.03 2.52 3.98
C TYR A 486 -4.02 3.64 5.02
N PHE A 487 -2.85 4.24 5.27
CA PHE A 487 -2.67 5.22 6.34
C PHE A 487 -3.48 6.51 6.11
N VAL A 488 -3.64 6.95 4.86
CA VAL A 488 -4.42 8.15 4.56
C VAL A 488 -5.90 7.96 4.90
N ASN A 489 -6.47 6.79 4.65
CA ASN A 489 -7.84 6.45 5.04
C ASN A 489 -7.98 6.28 6.56
N SER A 490 -6.99 5.62 7.20
CA SER A 490 -6.98 5.42 8.66
C SER A 490 -6.88 6.74 9.41
N LEU A 491 -6.03 7.67 8.97
CA LEU A 491 -5.96 9.02 9.57
C LEU A 491 -7.29 9.76 9.44
N LYS A 492 -7.99 9.62 8.32
CA LYS A 492 -9.33 10.20 8.13
C LYS A 492 -10.35 9.59 9.09
N LEU A 493 -10.37 8.26 9.24
CA LEU A 493 -11.26 7.58 10.18
C LEU A 493 -10.97 7.99 11.61
N GLY A 494 -9.69 8.09 12.02
CA GLY A 494 -9.31 8.56 13.34
C GLY A 494 -9.81 9.96 13.64
N SER A 495 -9.78 10.88 12.66
CA SER A 495 -10.35 12.21 12.82
C SER A 495 -11.88 12.18 13.01
N LEU A 496 -12.56 11.26 12.32
CA LEU A 496 -14.01 11.05 12.46
C LEU A 496 -14.40 10.39 13.80
N CYS A 497 -13.50 9.59 14.39
CA CYS A 497 -13.67 9.05 15.74
C CYS A 497 -13.46 10.09 16.86
N GLY A 498 -13.06 11.32 16.51
CA GLY A 498 -12.69 12.34 17.49
C GLY A 498 -11.30 12.15 18.10
N LEU A 499 -10.49 11.24 17.56
CA LEU A 499 -9.09 11.05 17.97
C LEU A 499 -8.20 12.14 17.37
N GLY A 500 -7.22 12.59 18.14
CA GLY A 500 -6.20 13.50 17.61
C GLY A 500 -5.32 12.79 16.57
N ARG A 501 -5.01 13.44 15.44
CA ARG A 501 -4.20 12.87 14.33
C ARG A 501 -2.90 12.22 14.81
N LEU A 502 -2.22 12.83 15.79
CA LEU A 502 -0.99 12.28 16.36
C LEU A 502 -1.24 11.00 17.18
N THR A 503 -2.33 10.96 17.93
CA THR A 503 -2.76 9.78 18.70
C THR A 503 -3.09 8.63 17.77
N THR A 504 -3.86 8.89 16.72
CA THR A 504 -4.15 7.93 15.63
C THR A 504 -2.86 7.39 15.02
N ALA A 505 -1.93 8.27 14.63
CA ALA A 505 -0.65 7.87 14.05
C ALA A 505 0.18 7.01 15.02
N THR A 506 0.15 7.31 16.31
CA THR A 506 0.86 6.51 17.33
C THR A 506 0.29 5.09 17.42
N TRP A 507 -1.05 4.94 17.46
CA TRP A 507 -1.68 3.62 17.51
C TRP A 507 -1.48 2.82 16.21
N ILE A 508 -1.46 3.48 15.06
CA ILE A 508 -1.09 2.82 13.80
C ILE A 508 0.34 2.25 13.88
N LEU A 509 1.32 3.02 14.37
CA LEU A 509 2.71 2.52 14.50
C LEU A 509 2.83 1.39 15.52
N VAL A 510 2.11 1.47 16.65
CA VAL A 510 2.07 0.38 17.63
C VAL A 510 1.48 -0.88 17.00
N ALA A 511 0.37 -0.77 16.28
CA ALA A 511 -0.26 -1.89 15.60
C ALA A 511 0.63 -2.50 14.50
N VAL A 512 1.32 -1.66 13.71
CA VAL A 512 2.31 -2.09 12.71
C VAL A 512 3.45 -2.86 13.37
N LEU A 513 3.96 -2.39 14.51
CA LEU A 513 4.99 -3.10 15.27
C LEU A 513 4.51 -4.47 15.76
N VAL A 514 3.31 -4.53 16.35
CA VAL A 514 2.70 -5.79 16.81
C VAL A 514 2.52 -6.75 15.63
N ALA A 515 1.94 -6.28 14.52
CA ALA A 515 1.76 -7.06 13.31
C ALA A 515 3.11 -7.58 12.77
N MET A 516 4.15 -6.76 12.77
CA MET A 516 5.49 -7.13 12.32
C MET A 516 6.10 -8.23 13.19
N ILE A 517 5.97 -8.13 14.52
CA ILE A 517 6.44 -9.17 15.45
C ILE A 517 5.71 -10.50 15.19
N VAL A 518 4.40 -10.47 14.98
CA VAL A 518 3.62 -11.66 14.64
C VAL A 518 4.05 -12.22 13.28
N CYS A 519 4.30 -11.38 12.28
CA CYS A 519 4.83 -11.81 10.98
C CYS A 519 6.19 -12.50 11.12
N HIS A 520 7.08 -11.99 11.99
CA HIS A 520 8.42 -12.58 12.20
C HIS A 520 8.36 -14.00 12.76
N VAL A 521 7.29 -14.37 13.45
CA VAL A 521 7.06 -15.74 13.92
C VAL A 521 6.29 -16.56 12.88
N THR A 522 5.21 -16.02 12.35
CA THR A 522 4.28 -16.76 11.50
C THR A 522 4.90 -17.14 10.16
N PHE A 523 5.58 -16.22 9.47
CA PHE A 523 6.08 -16.49 8.12
C PHE A 523 7.20 -17.51 8.08
N PRO A 524 8.27 -17.45 8.88
CA PRO A 524 9.26 -18.53 8.94
C PRO A 524 8.63 -19.86 9.32
N THR A 525 7.72 -19.88 10.32
CA THR A 525 7.03 -21.11 10.74
C THR A 525 6.28 -21.75 9.56
N VAL A 526 5.51 -20.98 8.80
CA VAL A 526 4.76 -21.48 7.63
C VAL A 526 5.71 -21.95 6.53
N ILE A 527 6.77 -21.20 6.23
CA ILE A 527 7.74 -21.55 5.19
C ILE A 527 8.36 -22.93 5.47
N TYR A 528 8.82 -23.20 6.69
CA TYR A 528 9.44 -24.49 7.02
C TYR A 528 8.42 -25.62 7.21
N SER A 529 7.19 -25.31 7.66
CA SER A 529 6.16 -26.34 7.83
C SER A 529 5.65 -26.90 6.49
N TYR A 530 5.65 -26.09 5.43
CA TYR A 530 5.12 -26.49 4.12
C TYR A 530 6.20 -26.66 3.05
N SER A 531 7.36 -26.01 3.18
CA SER A 531 8.40 -25.76 2.17
C SER A 531 7.91 -24.99 0.94
N VAL A 532 8.79 -24.18 0.34
CA VAL A 532 8.47 -23.25 -0.76
C VAL A 532 7.77 -23.92 -1.94
N PRO A 533 8.16 -25.13 -2.42
CA PRO A 533 7.47 -25.80 -3.53
C PRO A 533 6.02 -26.19 -3.27
N LYS A 534 5.60 -26.25 -2.00
CA LYS A 534 4.20 -26.56 -1.61
C LYS A 534 3.39 -25.32 -1.24
N LEU A 535 4.01 -24.15 -1.22
CA LEU A 535 3.33 -22.88 -1.01
C LEU A 535 2.57 -22.44 -2.27
N SER A 536 1.89 -21.29 -2.19
CA SER A 536 1.19 -20.70 -3.33
C SER A 536 2.15 -20.44 -4.52
N TRP A 537 1.64 -20.46 -5.74
CA TRP A 537 2.46 -20.24 -6.96
C TRP A 537 3.26 -18.94 -6.91
N TRP A 538 2.70 -17.90 -6.30
CA TRP A 538 3.37 -16.60 -6.15
C TRP A 538 4.54 -16.69 -5.17
N ALA A 539 4.36 -17.42 -4.07
CA ALA A 539 5.44 -17.68 -3.12
C ALA A 539 6.58 -18.47 -3.78
N GLN A 540 6.26 -19.48 -4.59
CA GLN A 540 7.25 -20.28 -5.33
C GLN A 540 8.06 -19.44 -6.31
N THR A 541 7.41 -18.50 -7.02
CA THR A 541 8.03 -17.75 -8.11
C THR A 541 8.67 -16.43 -7.69
N SER A 542 8.27 -15.85 -6.55
CA SER A 542 8.69 -14.50 -6.16
C SER A 542 10.20 -14.37 -5.94
N SER A 543 10.82 -15.33 -5.27
CA SER A 543 12.26 -15.34 -5.01
C SER A 543 13.08 -15.64 -6.26
N LEU A 544 12.63 -16.57 -7.10
CA LEU A 544 13.24 -16.86 -8.39
C LEU A 544 13.20 -15.64 -9.34
N ASN A 545 12.03 -15.01 -9.45
CA ASN A 545 11.86 -13.79 -10.26
C ASN A 545 12.77 -12.66 -9.77
N THR A 546 12.97 -12.55 -8.46
CA THR A 546 13.88 -11.56 -7.88
C THR A 546 15.33 -11.89 -8.19
N ALA A 547 15.75 -13.14 -8.04
CA ALA A 547 17.10 -13.58 -8.38
C ALA A 547 17.40 -13.35 -9.86
N ASN A 548 16.48 -13.72 -10.76
CA ASN A 548 16.60 -13.47 -12.20
C ASN A 548 16.72 -11.98 -12.52
N LEU A 549 15.90 -11.14 -11.87
CA LEU A 549 15.95 -9.68 -12.06
C LEU A 549 17.30 -9.10 -11.64
N ILE A 550 17.77 -9.42 -10.43
CA ILE A 550 19.08 -8.95 -9.94
C ILE A 550 20.18 -9.47 -10.85
N GLY A 551 20.14 -10.76 -11.19
CA GLY A 551 21.12 -11.39 -12.08
C GLY A 551 21.20 -10.72 -13.45
N GLN A 552 20.06 -10.38 -14.04
CA GLN A 552 20.00 -9.60 -15.29
C GLN A 552 20.70 -8.23 -15.15
N TYR A 553 20.42 -7.49 -14.09
CA TYR A 553 21.09 -6.20 -13.85
C TYR A 553 22.59 -6.35 -13.56
N LEU A 554 23.04 -7.48 -13.03
CA LEU A 554 24.45 -7.76 -12.79
C LEU A 554 25.21 -8.21 -14.06
N THR A 555 24.53 -8.83 -15.02
CA THR A 555 25.15 -9.38 -16.24
C THR A 555 24.96 -8.51 -17.47
N THR A 556 23.77 -7.90 -17.62
CA THR A 556 23.40 -7.19 -18.83
C THR A 556 23.42 -5.68 -18.59
N SER A 557 24.17 -4.96 -19.42
CA SER A 557 24.08 -3.50 -19.49
C SER A 557 22.88 -3.12 -20.35
N ARG A 558 21.92 -2.39 -19.79
CA ARG A 558 20.75 -1.88 -20.52
C ARG A 558 20.92 -0.36 -20.68
N PRO A 559 21.49 0.12 -21.80
CA PRO A 559 21.62 1.55 -22.02
C PRO A 559 20.25 2.18 -22.23
N LEU A 560 20.08 3.42 -21.76
CA LEU A 560 18.90 4.21 -22.09
C LEU A 560 18.80 4.41 -23.60
N THR A 561 17.65 4.06 -24.14
CA THR A 561 17.31 4.26 -25.55
C THR A 561 16.50 5.55 -25.73
N PRO A 562 16.38 6.10 -26.95
CA PRO A 562 15.50 7.24 -27.21
C PRO A 562 14.04 7.00 -26.78
N HIS A 563 13.58 5.75 -26.77
CA HIS A 563 12.22 5.39 -26.34
C HIS A 563 11.94 5.71 -24.86
N HIS A 564 12.92 5.58 -23.97
CA HIS A 564 12.79 5.99 -22.56
C HIS A 564 12.52 7.49 -22.46
N TRP A 565 13.27 8.30 -23.22
CA TRP A 565 13.13 9.75 -23.21
C TRP A 565 11.82 10.22 -23.85
N TRP A 566 11.40 9.61 -24.94
CA TRP A 566 10.08 9.90 -25.53
C TRP A 566 8.95 9.53 -24.59
N GLY A 567 9.03 8.36 -23.93
CA GLY A 567 8.07 7.98 -22.90
C GLY A 567 8.00 9.03 -21.80
N PHE A 568 9.15 9.47 -21.28
CA PHE A 568 9.24 10.48 -20.24
C PHE A 568 8.60 11.82 -20.67
N ILE A 569 8.95 12.32 -21.84
CA ILE A 569 8.44 13.61 -22.37
C ILE A 569 6.92 13.54 -22.56
N ILE A 570 6.42 12.48 -23.19
CA ILE A 570 4.99 12.31 -23.45
C ILE A 570 4.22 12.16 -22.14
N GLY A 571 4.74 11.38 -21.18
CA GLY A 571 4.12 11.23 -19.87
C GLY A 571 4.02 12.54 -19.10
N ALA A 572 5.11 13.31 -19.08
CA ALA A 572 5.14 14.63 -18.44
C ALA A 572 4.16 15.60 -19.10
N ALA A 573 4.21 15.70 -20.45
CA ALA A 573 3.36 16.61 -21.21
C ALA A 573 1.88 16.28 -21.05
N THR A 574 1.50 14.99 -21.14
CA THR A 574 0.11 14.55 -21.01
C THR A 574 -0.42 14.82 -19.60
N CYS A 575 0.32 14.45 -18.56
CA CYS A 575 -0.11 14.70 -17.19
C CYS A 575 -0.24 16.19 -16.90
N TRP A 576 0.73 17.00 -17.32
CA TRP A 576 0.68 18.46 -17.18
C TRP A 576 -0.49 19.07 -17.93
N LEU A 577 -0.74 18.63 -19.18
CA LEU A 577 -1.86 19.12 -19.99
C LEU A 577 -3.20 18.81 -19.32
N LEU A 578 -3.40 17.59 -18.81
CA LEU A 578 -4.63 17.21 -18.10
C LEU A 578 -4.87 18.08 -16.86
N ILE A 579 -3.80 18.34 -16.08
CA ILE A 579 -3.87 19.22 -14.91
C ILE A 579 -4.25 20.65 -15.36
N LYS A 580 -3.63 21.17 -16.41
CA LYS A 580 -3.90 22.52 -16.93
C LYS A 580 -5.30 22.66 -17.50
N LEU A 581 -5.76 21.70 -18.29
CA LEU A 581 -7.12 21.70 -18.85
C LEU A 581 -8.18 21.71 -17.75
N ARG A 582 -7.99 20.89 -16.70
CA ARG A 582 -8.89 20.85 -15.56
C ARG A 582 -8.93 22.17 -14.77
N LEU A 583 -7.80 22.86 -14.66
CA LEU A 583 -7.73 24.17 -13.98
C LEU A 583 -8.31 25.30 -14.85
N SER A 584 -8.26 25.17 -16.17
CA SER A 584 -8.68 26.24 -17.10
C SER A 584 -10.14 26.13 -17.54
N PHE A 585 -10.68 24.92 -17.60
CA PHE A 585 -12.03 24.66 -18.10
C PHE A 585 -12.89 24.00 -17.03
N VAL A 586 -13.92 24.72 -16.57
CA VAL A 586 -14.95 24.20 -15.67
C VAL A 586 -15.73 23.09 -16.38
N GLY A 587 -15.79 21.90 -15.80
CA GLY A 587 -16.50 20.76 -16.41
C GLY A 587 -15.64 19.93 -17.39
N PHE A 588 -14.33 20.12 -17.45
CA PHE A 588 -13.45 19.24 -18.22
C PHE A 588 -13.54 17.81 -17.68
N PRO A 589 -13.94 16.81 -18.50
CA PRO A 589 -14.43 15.53 -18.00
C PRO A 589 -13.32 14.55 -17.61
N LEU A 590 -12.05 14.81 -18.00
CA LEU A 590 -10.95 13.89 -17.74
C LEU A 590 -10.14 14.31 -16.52
N HIS A 591 -9.93 13.34 -15.62
CA HIS A 591 -9.14 13.55 -14.41
C HIS A 591 -7.71 13.01 -14.59
N PRO A 592 -6.66 13.75 -14.17
CA PRO A 592 -5.27 13.29 -14.26
C PRO A 592 -5.03 11.93 -13.56
N ILE A 593 -5.80 11.62 -12.53
CA ILE A 593 -5.74 10.33 -11.82
C ILE A 593 -5.97 9.15 -12.77
N GLY A 594 -6.93 9.26 -13.72
CA GLY A 594 -7.16 8.21 -14.71
C GLY A 594 -5.92 7.90 -15.54
N PHE A 595 -5.16 8.93 -15.93
CA PHE A 595 -3.90 8.75 -16.64
C PHE A 595 -2.82 8.10 -15.77
N ILE A 596 -2.73 8.48 -14.49
CA ILE A 596 -1.74 7.93 -13.55
C ILE A 596 -2.06 6.47 -13.24
N THR A 597 -3.33 6.11 -13.09
CA THR A 597 -3.76 4.76 -12.71
C THR A 597 -3.83 3.77 -13.87
N TRP A 598 -3.83 4.23 -15.12
CA TRP A 598 -3.94 3.35 -16.29
C TRP A 598 -2.74 2.41 -16.49
N PHE A 599 -1.61 2.72 -15.85
CA PHE A 599 -0.39 1.92 -15.91
C PHE A 599 -0.37 0.75 -14.90
N GLY A 600 -1.18 0.84 -13.82
CA GLY A 600 -1.19 -0.10 -12.70
C GLY A 600 -2.15 -1.28 -12.83
#